data_5fcea7967d311cb54c34e916a8ab073c
#
_entry.id   5fcea7967d311cb54c34e916a8ab073c
#
_cell.length_a   1.000
_cell.length_b   1.000
_cell.length_c   1.000
_cell.angle_alpha   90.00
_cell.angle_beta   90.00
_cell.angle_gamma   90.00
#
_symmetry.space_group_name_H-M   'P 1'
#
loop_
_entity.id
_entity.type
_entity.pdbx_description
1 polymer ?
#
loop_
_entity_poly.entity_id
_entity_poly.type
_entity_poly.pdbx_seq_one_letter_code
_entity_poly.pdbx_strand_id
1 'polypeptide(L)'
;VVSVNKRFSIFVFLFIFLAGQTIFAQAAVQGENCFNDVFNAKAVGHDMANTYLLMLTSLYSYDSQINSSSYTEYKSKFKKLFAPFGIYRFDFVNVRKKTADTQAVVISNDKVVIVSFRGSEVSSNGKFSPVKMVYDWLLTDFNFFKKRIIWWGFGVKVHRGFYVAMDSCYDELKSIVESHLSGTEKKLWITGHSLGAGVAPLFAYRLARDGIDIQGIHTFAGPRIGNAKFCELYKSRFPDHQRWVLDNDLVTKLPFKFMNYKHFVAPNNIYADGKIILQDAEMKGRGKSKTHMPSAYISSIYNLLPLEIKDRVPAPPSFRGLVTGDTALERQFNKLLQKEKD
;
A
#
# COMPACT_ATOMS: atom_id res chain seq x y z
N VAL A 1 -12.31 37.22 -55.82
CA VAL A 1 -11.26 36.25 -55.46
C VAL A 1 -10.51 36.80 -54.28
N VAL A 2 -10.79 36.34 -53.08
CA VAL A 2 -10.13 36.81 -51.84
C VAL A 2 -9.06 35.78 -51.51
N SER A 3 -7.80 36.18 -51.59
CA SER A 3 -6.64 35.41 -51.16
C SER A 3 -6.54 35.48 -49.63
N VAL A 4 -6.91 34.41 -48.93
CA VAL A 4 -6.72 34.28 -47.47
C VAL A 4 -5.26 33.99 -47.20
N ASN A 5 -4.67 34.86 -46.39
CA ASN A 5 -3.25 34.97 -46.07
C ASN A 5 -2.78 33.70 -45.29
N LYS A 6 -2.09 32.77 -45.95
CA LYS A 6 -1.48 31.56 -45.36
C LYS A 6 -0.54 31.82 -44.16
N ARG A 7 -0.13 33.07 -43.96
CA ARG A 7 0.78 33.43 -42.84
C ARG A 7 0.08 33.53 -41.48
N PHE A 8 -1.25 33.72 -41.45
CA PHE A 8 -1.99 33.82 -40.18
C PHE A 8 -2.26 32.44 -39.56
N SER A 9 -2.42 31.40 -40.39
CA SER A 9 -2.66 30.03 -39.90
C SER A 9 -1.42 29.38 -39.23
N ILE A 10 -0.22 29.76 -39.66
CA ILE A 10 1.04 29.20 -39.09
C ILE A 10 1.29 29.78 -37.68
N PHE A 11 0.96 31.03 -37.45
CA PHE A 11 1.16 31.66 -36.12
C PHE A 11 0.18 31.13 -35.08
N VAL A 12 -1.06 30.83 -35.46
CA VAL A 12 -2.06 30.28 -34.54
C VAL A 12 -1.74 28.82 -34.19
N PHE A 13 -1.24 28.02 -35.16
CA PHE A 13 -0.79 26.64 -34.88
C PHE A 13 0.47 26.59 -34.00
N LEU A 14 1.42 27.53 -34.18
CA LEU A 14 2.61 27.59 -33.35
C LEU A 14 2.28 28.02 -31.92
N PHE A 15 1.32 28.93 -31.73
CA PHE A 15 0.90 29.38 -30.39
C PHE A 15 0.12 28.32 -29.65
N ILE A 16 -0.72 27.50 -30.33
CA ILE A 16 -1.41 26.37 -29.73
C ILE A 16 -0.45 25.24 -29.40
N PHE A 17 0.59 25.01 -30.21
CA PHE A 17 1.62 24.00 -29.94
C PHE A 17 2.53 24.39 -28.77
N LEU A 18 2.91 25.69 -28.68
CA LEU A 18 3.69 26.22 -27.56
C LEU A 18 2.86 26.28 -26.25
N ALA A 19 1.56 26.64 -26.32
CA ALA A 19 0.67 26.60 -25.17
C ALA A 19 0.39 25.17 -24.71
N GLY A 20 0.26 24.22 -25.65
CA GLY A 20 0.13 22.81 -25.34
C GLY A 20 1.37 22.22 -24.68
N GLN A 21 2.57 22.59 -25.14
CA GLN A 21 3.82 22.14 -24.50
C GLN A 21 4.03 22.76 -23.12
N THR A 22 3.66 24.02 -22.89
CA THR A 22 3.74 24.64 -21.56
C THR A 22 2.73 24.04 -20.58
N ILE A 23 1.54 23.66 -21.03
CA ILE A 23 0.55 22.98 -20.16
C ILE A 23 1.00 21.55 -19.83
N PHE A 24 1.60 20.82 -20.79
CA PHE A 24 2.18 19.50 -20.51
C PHE A 24 3.44 19.58 -19.63
N ALA A 25 4.29 20.58 -19.80
CA ALA A 25 5.45 20.82 -18.95
C ALA A 25 5.04 21.20 -17.52
N GLN A 26 4.00 22.01 -17.34
CA GLN A 26 3.51 22.43 -16.03
C GLN A 26 2.77 21.31 -15.29
N ALA A 27 2.08 20.39 -15.99
CA ALA A 27 1.49 19.19 -15.39
C ALA A 27 2.54 18.12 -15.00
N ALA A 28 3.73 18.16 -15.60
CA ALA A 28 4.84 17.25 -15.30
C ALA A 28 5.64 17.66 -14.05
N VAL A 29 5.49 18.87 -13.57
CA VAL A 29 6.30 19.44 -12.46
C VAL A 29 5.70 19.16 -11.08
N GLN A 30 4.40 18.87 -10.98
CA GLN A 30 3.81 18.60 -9.66
C GLN A 30 4.35 17.28 -9.09
N GLY A 31 5.07 17.37 -7.99
CA GLY A 31 5.65 16.23 -7.29
C GLY A 31 7.01 15.78 -7.83
N GLU A 32 7.62 16.54 -8.72
CA GLU A 32 8.99 16.27 -9.17
C GLU A 32 9.93 16.16 -7.97
N ASN A 33 10.78 15.11 -7.97
CA ASN A 33 11.71 14.80 -6.88
C ASN A 33 11.08 14.65 -5.48
N CYS A 34 9.77 14.43 -5.35
CA CYS A 34 9.10 14.42 -4.04
C CYS A 34 9.69 13.39 -3.06
N PHE A 35 10.24 12.27 -3.53
CA PHE A 35 10.95 11.32 -2.66
C PHE A 35 12.32 11.80 -2.18
N ASN A 36 12.90 12.83 -2.81
CA ASN A 36 14.12 13.48 -2.32
C ASN A 36 13.83 14.68 -1.42
N ASP A 37 12.78 15.45 -1.76
CA ASP A 37 12.57 16.79 -1.21
C ASP A 37 11.45 16.86 -0.18
N VAL A 38 10.53 15.91 -0.21
CA VAL A 38 9.34 15.88 0.66
C VAL A 38 9.34 14.66 1.58
N PHE A 39 9.79 13.49 1.08
CA PHE A 39 9.85 12.30 1.90
C PHE A 39 10.94 12.43 2.97
N ASN A 40 10.53 12.42 4.23
CA ASN A 40 11.47 12.43 5.36
C ASN A 40 12.00 11.02 5.64
N ALA A 41 13.13 10.65 5.03
CA ALA A 41 13.71 9.32 5.15
C ALA A 41 14.04 8.92 6.59
N LYS A 42 14.24 9.88 7.51
CA LYS A 42 14.60 9.67 8.93
C LYS A 42 13.44 9.88 9.90
N ALA A 43 12.22 10.12 9.40
CA ALA A 43 11.05 10.30 10.26
C ALA A 43 10.86 9.09 11.18
N VAL A 44 10.40 9.37 12.38
CA VAL A 44 9.95 8.37 13.37
C VAL A 44 8.48 8.62 13.66
N GLY A 45 7.68 7.57 13.60
CA GLY A 45 6.24 7.68 13.82
C GLY A 45 5.50 8.35 12.68
N HIS A 46 4.60 9.29 13.03
CA HIS A 46 3.68 9.91 12.10
C HIS A 46 4.31 11.05 11.28
N ASP A 47 4.19 10.93 9.96
CA ASP A 47 4.51 11.97 8.98
C ASP A 47 3.52 11.85 7.82
N MET A 48 2.73 12.92 7.55
CA MET A 48 1.67 12.88 6.53
C MET A 48 2.21 12.83 5.12
N ALA A 49 3.34 13.46 4.82
CA ALA A 49 3.96 13.39 3.51
C ALA A 49 4.47 11.96 3.23
N ASN A 50 5.16 11.35 4.19
CA ASN A 50 5.57 9.95 4.10
C ASN A 50 4.35 9.03 3.97
N THR A 51 3.29 9.28 4.76
CA THR A 51 2.05 8.51 4.70
C THR A 51 1.45 8.53 3.29
N TYR A 52 1.38 9.72 2.68
CA TYR A 52 0.88 9.88 1.31
C TYR A 52 1.75 9.14 0.28
N LEU A 53 3.06 9.35 0.30
CA LEU A 53 3.99 8.76 -0.66
C LEU A 53 4.10 7.24 -0.52
N LEU A 54 3.99 6.71 0.71
CA LEU A 54 3.92 5.26 0.96
C LEU A 54 2.59 4.67 0.48
N MET A 55 1.46 5.38 0.65
CA MET A 55 0.18 4.96 0.08
C MET A 55 0.21 5.00 -1.45
N LEU A 56 0.83 6.03 -2.05
CA LEU A 56 1.02 6.14 -3.49
C LEU A 56 1.84 4.94 -4.03
N THR A 57 2.92 4.59 -3.35
CA THR A 57 3.73 3.41 -3.70
C THR A 57 2.91 2.13 -3.59
N SER A 58 2.08 2.00 -2.55
CA SER A 58 1.17 0.85 -2.40
C SER A 58 0.11 0.80 -3.49
N LEU A 59 -0.42 1.95 -3.92
CA LEU A 59 -1.39 2.01 -5.02
C LEU A 59 -0.77 1.55 -6.35
N TYR A 60 0.43 2.04 -6.67
CA TYR A 60 1.12 1.64 -7.90
C TYR A 60 1.54 0.17 -7.92
N SER A 61 1.70 -0.48 -6.77
CA SER A 61 1.96 -1.93 -6.71
C SER A 61 0.80 -2.79 -7.24
N TYR A 62 -0.40 -2.21 -7.42
CA TYR A 62 -1.57 -2.87 -8.02
C TYR A 62 -1.60 -2.87 -9.55
N ASP A 63 -0.60 -2.32 -10.23
CA ASP A 63 -0.59 -2.34 -11.70
C ASP A 63 -0.65 -3.78 -12.22
N SER A 64 -1.76 -4.11 -12.89
CA SER A 64 -2.05 -5.45 -13.39
C SER A 64 -1.06 -5.93 -14.47
N GLN A 65 -0.29 -5.02 -15.06
CA GLN A 65 0.72 -5.38 -16.06
C GLN A 65 1.94 -6.09 -15.46
N ILE A 66 2.11 -6.12 -14.13
CA ILE A 66 3.03 -7.05 -13.45
C ILE A 66 2.78 -8.50 -13.90
N ASN A 67 1.59 -8.78 -14.35
CA ASN A 67 1.11 -10.12 -14.63
C ASN A 67 1.36 -10.61 -16.07
N SER A 68 1.53 -9.70 -17.01
CA SER A 68 1.52 -10.01 -18.45
C SER A 68 2.81 -9.65 -19.19
N SER A 69 3.63 -8.76 -18.63
CA SER A 69 4.82 -8.27 -19.30
C SER A 69 6.06 -9.07 -18.90
N SER A 70 7.05 -9.11 -19.78
CA SER A 70 8.38 -9.56 -19.40
C SER A 70 8.90 -8.68 -18.24
N TYR A 71 9.71 -9.27 -17.35
CA TYR A 71 10.35 -8.55 -16.23
C TYR A 71 10.98 -7.22 -16.67
N THR A 72 11.68 -7.23 -17.81
CA THR A 72 12.38 -6.06 -18.36
C THR A 72 11.42 -4.93 -18.75
N GLU A 73 10.30 -5.27 -19.37
CA GLU A 73 9.30 -4.29 -19.83
C GLU A 73 8.59 -3.63 -18.66
N TYR A 74 8.17 -4.44 -17.68
CA TYR A 74 7.59 -3.94 -16.45
C TYR A 74 8.53 -3.03 -15.66
N LYS A 75 9.79 -3.47 -15.48
CA LYS A 75 10.84 -2.66 -14.83
C LYS A 75 11.05 -1.33 -15.53
N SER A 76 11.09 -1.33 -16.88
CA SER A 76 11.22 -0.10 -17.69
C SER A 76 10.04 0.85 -17.48
N LYS A 77 8.82 0.32 -17.49
CA LYS A 77 7.60 1.12 -17.27
C LYS A 77 7.59 1.77 -15.88
N PHE A 78 7.85 0.99 -14.84
CA PHE A 78 7.90 1.52 -13.47
C PHE A 78 9.03 2.53 -13.26
N LYS A 79 10.18 2.29 -13.85
CA LYS A 79 11.28 3.25 -13.84
C LYS A 79 10.86 4.59 -14.44
N LYS A 80 10.16 4.57 -15.59
CA LYS A 80 9.63 5.79 -16.22
C LYS A 80 8.58 6.49 -15.34
N LEU A 81 7.74 5.70 -14.65
CA LEU A 81 6.70 6.23 -13.78
C LEU A 81 7.28 6.94 -12.54
N PHE A 82 8.29 6.34 -11.91
CA PHE A 82 8.85 6.84 -10.65
C PHE A 82 10.04 7.79 -10.81
N ALA A 83 10.70 7.79 -11.98
CA ALA A 83 11.86 8.67 -12.21
C ALA A 83 11.55 10.16 -12.00
N PRO A 84 10.41 10.71 -12.45
CA PRO A 84 10.07 12.11 -12.18
C PRO A 84 9.94 12.42 -10.69
N PHE A 85 9.61 11.42 -9.87
CA PHE A 85 9.45 11.56 -8.43
C PHE A 85 10.76 11.39 -7.63
N GLY A 86 11.90 11.24 -8.35
CA GLY A 86 13.21 11.10 -7.70
C GLY A 86 13.56 9.69 -7.27
N ILE A 87 12.98 8.68 -7.91
CA ILE A 87 13.32 7.25 -7.71
C ILE A 87 14.09 6.74 -8.92
N TYR A 88 15.27 6.17 -8.70
CA TYR A 88 16.18 5.78 -9.81
C TYR A 88 16.33 4.27 -9.96
N ARG A 89 16.13 3.51 -8.88
CA ARG A 89 16.25 2.07 -8.89
C ARG A 89 14.93 1.42 -8.57
N PHE A 90 14.60 0.42 -9.36
CA PHE A 90 13.36 -0.32 -9.26
C PHE A 90 13.64 -1.80 -9.45
N ASP A 91 13.16 -2.63 -8.53
CA ASP A 91 13.12 -4.07 -8.62
C ASP A 91 11.76 -4.59 -8.10
N PHE A 92 11.39 -5.80 -8.47
CA PHE A 92 10.17 -6.41 -7.97
C PHE A 92 10.29 -7.93 -7.89
N VAL A 93 9.46 -8.50 -7.03
CA VAL A 93 9.30 -9.94 -6.88
C VAL A 93 7.89 -10.32 -7.29
N ASN A 94 7.77 -11.39 -8.08
CA ASN A 94 6.49 -11.92 -8.54
C ASN A 94 6.49 -13.44 -8.37
N VAL A 95 6.02 -13.90 -7.22
CA VAL A 95 5.92 -15.34 -6.92
C VAL A 95 4.51 -15.80 -7.22
N ARG A 96 4.39 -16.70 -8.20
CA ARG A 96 3.14 -17.38 -8.57
C ARG A 96 3.29 -18.88 -8.38
N LYS A 97 2.90 -19.36 -7.22
CA LYS A 97 2.86 -20.78 -6.88
C LYS A 97 1.44 -21.17 -6.50
N LYS A 98 1.10 -22.44 -6.64
CA LYS A 98 -0.23 -22.98 -6.24
C LYS A 98 -0.63 -22.58 -4.81
N THR A 99 0.34 -22.38 -3.93
CA THR A 99 0.14 -22.06 -2.50
C THR A 99 0.38 -20.61 -2.14
N ALA A 100 0.92 -19.78 -3.06
CA ALA A 100 1.25 -18.39 -2.81
C ALA A 100 1.25 -17.58 -4.11
N ASP A 101 0.52 -16.50 -4.11
CA ASP A 101 0.52 -15.47 -5.17
C ASP A 101 0.90 -14.14 -4.51
N THR A 102 2.19 -13.78 -4.59
CA THR A 102 2.76 -12.67 -3.84
C THR A 102 3.59 -11.78 -4.75
N GLN A 103 3.24 -10.51 -4.79
CA GLN A 103 3.99 -9.48 -5.51
C GLN A 103 4.45 -8.41 -4.54
N ALA A 104 5.69 -7.97 -4.74
CA ALA A 104 6.26 -6.84 -4.02
C ALA A 104 7.13 -6.02 -4.96
N VAL A 105 7.12 -4.70 -4.78
CA VAL A 105 8.01 -3.78 -5.47
C VAL A 105 9.04 -3.22 -4.50
N VAL A 106 10.26 -3.01 -4.99
CA VAL A 106 11.34 -2.35 -4.26
C VAL A 106 11.78 -1.15 -5.07
N ILE A 107 11.63 0.03 -4.50
CA ILE A 107 12.05 1.29 -5.12
C ILE A 107 13.09 1.97 -4.25
N SER A 108 14.04 2.67 -4.85
CA SER A 108 15.01 3.44 -4.07
C SER A 108 15.58 4.65 -4.81
N ASN A 109 16.03 5.61 -4.01
CA ASN A 109 16.91 6.72 -4.40
C ASN A 109 18.16 6.71 -3.49
N ASP A 110 18.82 7.85 -3.34
CA ASP A 110 20.04 7.97 -2.52
C ASP A 110 19.76 8.02 -1.02
N LYS A 111 18.50 8.26 -0.60
CA LYS A 111 18.11 8.43 0.81
C LYS A 111 17.29 7.28 1.35
N VAL A 112 16.51 6.61 0.50
CA VAL A 112 15.49 5.66 0.95
C VAL A 112 15.40 4.43 0.07
N VAL A 113 15.08 3.29 0.70
CA VAL A 113 14.60 2.06 0.07
C VAL A 113 13.19 1.82 0.57
N ILE A 114 12.23 1.63 -0.33
CA ILE A 114 10.84 1.36 0.02
C ILE A 114 10.43 0.01 -0.55
N VAL A 115 9.96 -0.88 0.30
CA VAL A 115 9.33 -2.15 -0.07
C VAL A 115 7.83 -2.01 0.06
N SER A 116 7.09 -2.27 -1.01
CA SER A 116 5.63 -2.27 -1.00
C SER A 116 5.08 -3.61 -1.42
N PHE A 117 4.31 -4.23 -0.55
CA PHE A 117 3.56 -5.45 -0.86
C PHE A 117 2.23 -5.11 -1.51
N ARG A 118 1.97 -5.77 -2.63
CA ARG A 118 0.71 -5.66 -3.34
C ARG A 118 -0.43 -6.30 -2.54
N GLY A 119 -1.61 -5.69 -2.60
CA GLY A 119 -2.85 -6.35 -2.18
C GLY A 119 -3.36 -7.36 -3.22
N SER A 120 -4.49 -7.99 -2.95
CA SER A 120 -5.08 -8.95 -3.89
C SER A 120 -5.57 -8.27 -5.17
N GLU A 121 -5.57 -9.02 -6.29
CA GLU A 121 -5.93 -8.49 -7.60
C GLU A 121 -7.38 -8.02 -7.71
N VAL A 122 -7.60 -7.03 -8.56
CA VAL A 122 -8.92 -6.71 -9.10
C VAL A 122 -9.36 -7.90 -9.98
N SER A 123 -10.59 -8.36 -9.83
CA SER A 123 -11.16 -9.44 -10.66
C SER A 123 -10.93 -9.18 -12.15
N SER A 124 -10.63 -10.23 -12.92
CA SER A 124 -10.40 -10.22 -14.37
C SER A 124 -11.50 -9.55 -15.20
N ASN A 125 -12.69 -9.33 -14.63
CA ASN A 125 -13.83 -8.68 -15.27
C ASN A 125 -13.97 -7.19 -14.94
N GLY A 126 -12.93 -6.53 -14.41
CA GLY A 126 -12.97 -5.11 -14.08
C GLY A 126 -13.86 -4.72 -12.89
N LYS A 127 -14.47 -5.71 -12.22
CA LYS A 127 -15.30 -5.50 -11.03
C LYS A 127 -14.50 -5.87 -9.79
N PHE A 128 -14.13 -4.86 -9.04
CA PHE A 128 -13.44 -5.04 -7.77
C PHE A 128 -14.48 -5.21 -6.64
N SER A 129 -14.48 -6.38 -5.99
CA SER A 129 -15.24 -6.60 -4.75
C SER A 129 -14.27 -6.91 -3.62
N PRO A 130 -13.91 -5.91 -2.79
CA PRO A 130 -13.02 -6.11 -1.64
C PRO A 130 -13.53 -7.20 -0.70
N VAL A 131 -14.85 -7.27 -0.54
CA VAL A 131 -15.50 -8.22 0.38
C VAL A 131 -15.43 -9.64 -0.16
N LYS A 132 -15.73 -9.84 -1.45
CA LYS A 132 -15.62 -11.16 -2.07
C LYS A 132 -14.19 -11.66 -2.06
N MET A 133 -13.24 -10.80 -2.39
CA MET A 133 -11.82 -11.10 -2.37
C MET A 133 -11.36 -11.54 -0.97
N VAL A 134 -11.75 -10.81 0.07
CA VAL A 134 -11.45 -11.15 1.46
C VAL A 134 -12.16 -12.45 1.86
N TYR A 135 -13.38 -12.66 1.39
CA TYR A 135 -14.13 -13.90 1.63
C TYR A 135 -13.44 -15.10 1.00
N ASP A 136 -13.13 -15.04 -0.29
CA ASP A 136 -12.49 -16.11 -1.02
C ASP A 136 -11.12 -16.44 -0.40
N TRP A 137 -10.36 -15.41 -0.03
CA TRP A 137 -9.03 -15.59 0.52
C TRP A 137 -8.99 -15.95 2.01
N LEU A 138 -9.84 -15.35 2.85
CA LEU A 138 -9.88 -15.61 4.30
C LEU A 138 -10.69 -16.83 4.68
N LEU A 139 -11.74 -17.19 3.94
CA LEU A 139 -12.72 -18.18 4.38
C LEU A 139 -12.79 -19.44 3.52
N THR A 140 -12.55 -19.36 2.19
CA THR A 140 -12.67 -20.53 1.33
C THR A 140 -11.40 -21.35 1.21
N ASP A 141 -10.22 -20.73 1.27
CA ASP A 141 -8.94 -21.41 1.09
C ASP A 141 -8.38 -22.04 2.38
N PHE A 142 -9.18 -22.15 3.45
CA PHE A 142 -8.72 -22.65 4.77
C PHE A 142 -7.48 -21.90 5.31
N ASN A 143 -7.16 -20.74 4.78
CA ASN A 143 -5.96 -19.99 5.14
C ASN A 143 -6.10 -19.15 6.42
N PHE A 144 -7.32 -19.06 7.01
CA PHE A 144 -7.52 -18.38 8.30
C PHE A 144 -6.94 -19.16 9.50
N PHE A 145 -6.47 -20.40 9.29
CA PHE A 145 -5.75 -21.12 10.34
C PHE A 145 -4.45 -20.41 10.70
N LYS A 146 -4.15 -20.42 11.99
CA LYS A 146 -2.88 -19.90 12.48
C LYS A 146 -1.75 -20.90 12.30
N LYS A 147 -0.62 -20.43 11.77
CA LYS A 147 0.65 -21.17 11.77
C LYS A 147 1.42 -20.82 13.03
N ARG A 148 1.91 -21.83 13.75
CA ARG A 148 2.87 -21.68 14.85
C ARG A 148 4.25 -21.36 14.27
N ILE A 149 4.90 -20.33 14.81
CA ILE A 149 6.24 -19.94 14.39
C ILE A 149 7.16 -20.02 15.62
N ILE A 150 7.60 -21.23 15.93
CA ILE A 150 8.34 -21.55 17.16
C ILE A 150 9.63 -20.73 17.24
N TRP A 151 10.33 -20.57 16.13
CA TRP A 151 11.57 -19.80 16.08
C TRP A 151 11.40 -18.26 16.22
N TRP A 152 10.16 -17.77 16.18
CA TRP A 152 9.85 -16.37 16.56
C TRP A 152 9.55 -16.24 18.05
N GLY A 153 9.20 -17.33 18.72
CA GLY A 153 8.92 -17.42 20.15
C GLY A 153 7.87 -18.46 20.50
N PHE A 154 7.93 -18.94 21.72
CA PHE A 154 6.95 -19.91 22.21
C PHE A 154 5.53 -19.29 22.21
N GLY A 155 4.57 -20.01 21.68
CA GLY A 155 3.16 -19.57 21.61
C GLY A 155 2.83 -18.58 20.50
N VAL A 156 3.82 -18.15 19.70
CA VAL A 156 3.60 -17.25 18.54
C VAL A 156 2.80 -17.97 17.47
N LYS A 157 1.68 -17.35 17.07
CA LYS A 157 0.82 -17.82 16.00
C LYS A 157 0.43 -16.66 15.09
N VAL A 158 0.60 -16.83 13.78
CA VAL A 158 0.25 -15.85 12.77
C VAL A 158 -0.70 -16.45 11.73
N HIS A 159 -1.37 -15.62 10.97
CA HIS A 159 -2.23 -16.06 9.87
C HIS A 159 -1.41 -16.84 8.84
N ARG A 160 -1.83 -18.09 8.58
CA ARG A 160 -1.08 -19.00 7.72
C ARG A 160 -0.87 -18.46 6.32
N GLY A 161 -1.94 -17.89 5.71
CA GLY A 161 -1.86 -17.34 4.35
C GLY A 161 -0.87 -16.20 4.23
N PHE A 162 -0.88 -15.22 5.15
CA PHE A 162 0.10 -14.12 5.16
C PHE A 162 1.53 -14.63 5.37
N TYR A 163 1.70 -15.63 6.25
CA TYR A 163 3.00 -16.23 6.46
C TYR A 163 3.51 -16.93 5.21
N VAL A 164 2.68 -17.74 4.54
CA VAL A 164 3.06 -18.46 3.31
C VAL A 164 3.36 -17.47 2.19
N ALA A 165 2.57 -16.41 2.05
CA ALA A 165 2.81 -15.34 1.10
C ALA A 165 4.17 -14.67 1.34
N MET A 166 4.46 -14.28 2.57
CA MET A 166 5.74 -13.69 2.96
C MET A 166 6.91 -14.67 2.75
N ASP A 167 6.78 -15.90 3.23
CA ASP A 167 7.84 -16.91 3.19
C ASP A 167 8.21 -17.31 1.76
N SER A 168 7.23 -17.31 0.84
CA SER A 168 7.42 -17.67 -0.56
C SER A 168 8.34 -16.73 -1.34
N CYS A 169 8.46 -15.47 -0.90
CA CYS A 169 9.24 -14.44 -1.57
C CYS A 169 10.40 -13.90 -0.70
N TYR A 170 10.55 -14.42 0.53
CA TYR A 170 11.42 -13.81 1.53
C TYR A 170 12.89 -13.71 1.09
N ASP A 171 13.48 -14.82 0.67
CA ASP A 171 14.92 -14.87 0.39
C ASP A 171 15.29 -14.00 -0.83
N GLU A 172 14.46 -14.05 -1.88
CA GLU A 172 14.63 -13.22 -3.07
C GLU A 172 14.48 -11.74 -2.72
N LEU A 173 13.41 -11.38 -2.00
CA LEU A 173 13.13 -10.00 -1.63
C LEU A 173 14.17 -9.44 -0.65
N LYS A 174 14.65 -10.25 0.31
CA LYS A 174 15.74 -9.90 1.21
C LYS A 174 17.01 -9.58 0.42
N SER A 175 17.41 -10.44 -0.51
CA SER A 175 18.60 -10.22 -1.37
C SER A 175 18.49 -8.91 -2.16
N ILE A 176 17.32 -8.61 -2.71
CA ILE A 176 17.06 -7.34 -3.39
C ILE A 176 17.22 -6.16 -2.43
N VAL A 177 16.61 -6.22 -1.25
CA VAL A 177 16.71 -5.17 -0.23
C VAL A 177 18.15 -4.94 0.19
N GLU A 178 18.89 -6.00 0.48
CA GLU A 178 20.32 -5.92 0.83
C GLU A 178 21.14 -5.27 -0.28
N SER A 179 20.85 -5.59 -1.54
CA SER A 179 21.53 -4.99 -2.69
C SER A 179 21.23 -3.50 -2.89
N HIS A 180 20.04 -3.02 -2.42
CA HIS A 180 19.68 -1.61 -2.43
C HIS A 180 20.31 -0.83 -1.28
N LEU A 181 20.55 -1.49 -0.15
CA LEU A 181 21.12 -0.91 1.06
C LEU A 181 22.65 -0.94 1.09
N SER A 182 23.26 -1.92 0.37
CA SER A 182 24.71 -2.18 0.44
C SER A 182 25.56 -0.95 0.13
N GLY A 183 26.50 -0.66 1.02
CA GLY A 183 27.43 0.47 0.88
C GLY A 183 26.77 1.84 0.98
N THR A 184 25.58 1.97 1.59
CA THR A 184 24.82 3.21 1.68
C THR A 184 24.25 3.45 3.07
N GLU A 185 23.90 4.73 3.36
CA GLU A 185 23.18 5.14 4.59
C GLU A 185 21.65 5.24 4.38
N LYS A 186 21.13 4.62 3.33
CA LYS A 186 19.71 4.67 3.01
C LYS A 186 18.86 4.08 4.14
N LYS A 187 17.67 4.62 4.30
CA LYS A 187 16.71 4.14 5.29
C LYS A 187 15.67 3.24 4.64
N LEU A 188 15.43 2.08 5.25
CA LEU A 188 14.45 1.11 4.77
C LEU A 188 13.06 1.43 5.31
N TRP A 189 12.09 1.55 4.41
CA TRP A 189 10.68 1.72 4.69
C TRP A 189 9.87 0.55 4.11
N ILE A 190 8.84 0.13 4.83
CA ILE A 190 7.98 -0.99 4.40
C ILE A 190 6.53 -0.54 4.41
N THR A 191 5.80 -0.89 3.36
CA THR A 191 4.39 -0.53 3.21
C THR A 191 3.57 -1.62 2.53
N GLY A 192 2.27 -1.45 2.52
CA GLY A 192 1.32 -2.30 1.82
C GLY A 192 -0.12 -1.91 2.15
N HIS A 193 -1.02 -2.27 1.24
CA HIS A 193 -2.46 -2.08 1.39
C HIS A 193 -3.17 -3.44 1.38
N SER A 194 -4.23 -3.59 2.18
CA SER A 194 -5.08 -4.81 2.19
C SER A 194 -4.28 -6.08 2.55
N LEU A 195 -4.27 -7.09 1.68
CA LEU A 195 -3.42 -8.28 1.81
C LEU A 195 -1.94 -7.91 2.02
N GLY A 196 -1.44 -6.94 1.24
CA GLY A 196 -0.07 -6.45 1.37
C GLY A 196 0.22 -5.88 2.75
N ALA A 197 -0.76 -5.22 3.38
CA ALA A 197 -0.67 -4.74 4.76
C ALA A 197 -0.70 -5.89 5.81
N GLY A 198 -1.15 -7.08 5.41
CA GLY A 198 -1.03 -8.30 6.21
C GLY A 198 0.34 -8.97 6.10
N VAL A 199 0.96 -8.90 4.92
CA VAL A 199 2.27 -9.51 4.63
C VAL A 199 3.43 -8.63 5.12
N ALA A 200 3.36 -7.32 4.89
CA ALA A 200 4.41 -6.35 5.20
C ALA A 200 4.94 -6.43 6.64
N PRO A 201 4.10 -6.52 7.69
CA PRO A 201 4.58 -6.64 9.06
C PRO A 201 5.30 -7.97 9.35
N LEU A 202 4.91 -9.06 8.72
CA LEU A 202 5.59 -10.35 8.88
C LEU A 202 6.98 -10.32 8.24
N PHE A 203 7.08 -9.70 7.07
CA PHE A 203 8.34 -9.48 6.38
C PHE A 203 9.27 -8.58 7.20
N ALA A 204 8.76 -7.44 7.67
CA ALA A 204 9.50 -6.53 8.55
C ALA A 204 10.04 -7.24 9.80
N TYR A 205 9.19 -8.03 10.46
CA TYR A 205 9.59 -8.74 11.67
C TYR A 205 10.71 -9.77 11.40
N ARG A 206 10.63 -10.48 10.28
CA ARG A 206 11.67 -11.45 9.89
C ARG A 206 12.97 -10.76 9.49
N LEU A 207 12.91 -9.67 8.69
CA LEU A 207 14.09 -8.88 8.32
C LEU A 207 14.83 -8.33 9.55
N ALA A 208 14.09 -7.77 10.51
CA ALA A 208 14.68 -7.25 11.73
C ALA A 208 15.33 -8.33 12.61
N ARG A 209 14.81 -9.55 12.57
CA ARG A 209 15.46 -10.71 13.21
C ARG A 209 16.74 -11.14 12.51
N ASP A 210 16.79 -10.93 11.19
CA ASP A 210 18.00 -11.18 10.38
C ASP A 210 19.02 -10.01 10.45
N GLY A 211 18.78 -9.01 11.31
CA GLY A 211 19.70 -7.90 11.56
C GLY A 211 19.57 -6.73 10.59
N ILE A 212 18.53 -6.65 9.78
CA ILE A 212 18.28 -5.51 8.88
C ILE A 212 17.43 -4.47 9.60
N ASP A 213 17.96 -3.24 9.71
CA ASP A 213 17.27 -2.13 10.34
C ASP A 213 16.17 -1.56 9.45
N ILE A 214 15.01 -1.31 10.06
CA ILE A 214 13.83 -0.74 9.39
C ILE A 214 13.51 0.60 10.04
N GLN A 215 13.52 1.65 9.23
CA GLN A 215 13.26 3.01 9.68
C GLN A 215 11.79 3.25 10.00
N GLY A 216 10.89 2.76 9.15
CA GLY A 216 9.47 2.97 9.36
C GLY A 216 8.59 1.98 8.60
N ILE A 217 7.38 1.80 9.11
CA ILE A 217 6.38 0.90 8.54
C ILE A 217 5.04 1.61 8.55
N HIS A 218 4.45 1.79 7.36
CA HIS A 218 3.08 2.28 7.23
C HIS A 218 2.23 1.25 6.51
N THR A 219 1.11 0.87 7.10
CA THR A 219 0.15 -0.06 6.48
C THR A 219 -1.23 0.56 6.37
N PHE A 220 -1.92 0.22 5.28
CA PHE A 220 -3.22 0.77 4.94
C PHE A 220 -4.24 -0.34 4.79
N ALA A 221 -5.42 -0.18 5.39
CA ALA A 221 -6.49 -1.18 5.31
C ALA A 221 -6.09 -2.58 5.82
N GLY A 222 -5.12 -2.67 6.73
CA GLY A 222 -4.53 -3.93 7.15
C GLY A 222 -5.46 -4.80 8.01
N PRO A 223 -5.59 -6.12 7.70
CA PRO A 223 -6.30 -7.08 8.54
C PRO A 223 -5.53 -7.41 9.82
N ARG A 224 -6.16 -8.17 10.74
CA ARG A 224 -5.47 -8.74 11.90
C ARG A 224 -4.56 -9.89 11.46
N ILE A 225 -3.35 -9.95 12.02
CA ILE A 225 -2.30 -10.85 11.49
C ILE A 225 -2.01 -12.04 12.40
N GLY A 226 -2.13 -11.89 13.71
CA GLY A 226 -1.70 -12.92 14.62
C GLY A 226 -2.40 -12.89 15.98
N ASN A 227 -1.95 -13.79 16.87
CA ASN A 227 -2.44 -13.85 18.24
C ASN A 227 -1.78 -12.78 19.13
N ALA A 228 -2.25 -12.66 20.38
CA ALA A 228 -1.71 -11.69 21.34
C ALA A 228 -0.18 -11.78 21.48
N LYS A 229 0.36 -13.02 21.55
CA LYS A 229 1.80 -13.20 21.71
C LYS A 229 2.63 -12.65 20.55
N PHE A 230 2.18 -12.85 19.32
CA PHE A 230 2.82 -12.22 18.15
C PHE A 230 2.70 -10.69 18.22
N CYS A 231 1.51 -10.18 18.56
CA CYS A 231 1.27 -8.74 18.63
C CYS A 231 2.14 -8.03 19.67
N GLU A 232 2.36 -8.66 20.84
CA GLU A 232 3.28 -8.14 21.88
C GLU A 232 4.71 -8.05 21.36
N LEU A 233 5.23 -9.14 20.78
CA LEU A 233 6.60 -9.18 20.25
C LEU A 233 6.78 -8.18 19.09
N TYR A 234 5.78 -8.08 18.22
CA TYR A 234 5.81 -7.14 17.12
C TYR A 234 5.82 -5.69 17.61
N LYS A 235 4.91 -5.35 18.53
CA LYS A 235 4.81 -4.00 19.10
C LYS A 235 6.07 -3.59 19.82
N SER A 236 6.72 -4.49 20.57
CA SER A 236 7.98 -4.18 21.25
C SER A 236 9.13 -3.86 20.28
N ARG A 237 9.10 -4.45 19.07
CA ARG A 237 10.11 -4.20 18.02
C ARG A 237 9.79 -2.97 17.17
N PHE A 238 8.50 -2.73 16.89
CA PHE A 238 8.02 -1.67 16.02
C PHE A 238 6.90 -0.84 16.69
N PRO A 239 7.21 -0.11 17.78
CA PRO A 239 6.21 0.69 18.48
C PRO A 239 5.63 1.82 17.63
N ASP A 240 6.43 2.32 16.67
CA ASP A 240 6.11 3.46 15.80
C ASP A 240 5.47 3.06 14.46
N HIS A 241 5.08 1.80 14.30
CA HIS A 241 4.35 1.36 13.11
C HIS A 241 3.04 2.14 12.95
N GLN A 242 2.83 2.76 11.80
CA GLN A 242 1.65 3.56 11.48
C GLN A 242 0.62 2.68 10.75
N ARG A 243 -0.44 2.28 11.43
CA ARG A 243 -1.54 1.49 10.88
C ARG A 243 -2.73 2.39 10.56
N TRP A 244 -2.96 2.65 9.26
CA TRP A 244 -3.99 3.55 8.78
C TRP A 244 -5.31 2.83 8.48
N VAL A 245 -6.40 3.39 8.95
CA VAL A 245 -7.77 2.86 8.78
C VAL A 245 -8.68 3.99 8.33
N LEU A 246 -9.30 3.83 7.17
CA LEU A 246 -10.28 4.78 6.64
C LEU A 246 -11.69 4.37 7.07
N ASP A 247 -12.35 5.24 7.83
CA ASP A 247 -13.72 5.04 8.32
C ASP A 247 -13.88 3.62 8.92
N ASN A 248 -15.00 2.99 8.76
CA ASN A 248 -15.23 1.62 9.22
C ASN A 248 -14.84 0.56 8.15
N ASP A 249 -13.64 0.61 7.60
CA ASP A 249 -13.16 -0.38 6.65
C ASP A 249 -13.32 -1.81 7.19
N LEU A 250 -14.15 -2.61 6.50
CA LEU A 250 -14.52 -3.96 6.91
C LEU A 250 -13.31 -4.90 7.02
N VAL A 251 -12.34 -4.78 6.11
CA VAL A 251 -11.17 -5.68 6.05
C VAL A 251 -10.32 -5.55 7.30
N THR A 252 -10.24 -4.36 7.88
CA THR A 252 -9.47 -4.14 9.11
C THR A 252 -10.07 -4.84 10.34
N LYS A 253 -11.32 -5.32 10.23
CA LYS A 253 -12.01 -6.06 11.29
C LYS A 253 -11.82 -7.58 11.18
N LEU A 254 -11.11 -8.05 10.16
CA LEU A 254 -10.91 -9.46 9.84
C LEU A 254 -9.44 -9.89 10.07
N PRO A 255 -9.14 -11.18 10.32
CA PRO A 255 -10.07 -12.18 10.85
C PRO A 255 -10.69 -11.74 12.18
N PHE A 256 -11.82 -12.35 12.55
CA PHE A 256 -12.58 -11.95 13.75
C PHE A 256 -11.79 -12.15 15.05
N LYS A 257 -12.07 -11.33 16.07
CA LYS A 257 -11.42 -11.38 17.40
C LYS A 257 -11.71 -12.71 18.11
N PHE A 258 -12.95 -13.26 17.99
CA PHE A 258 -13.30 -14.56 18.56
C PHE A 258 -12.46 -15.71 18.00
N MET A 259 -11.84 -15.55 16.82
CA MET A 259 -10.87 -16.48 16.27
C MET A 259 -9.48 -16.30 16.89
N ASN A 260 -9.37 -15.48 17.96
CA ASN A 260 -8.13 -15.14 18.64
C ASN A 260 -7.08 -14.45 17.73
N TYR A 261 -7.55 -13.53 16.87
CA TYR A 261 -6.72 -12.60 16.13
C TYR A 261 -6.75 -11.21 16.74
N LYS A 262 -5.62 -10.52 16.75
CA LYS A 262 -5.48 -9.17 17.28
C LYS A 262 -4.70 -8.27 16.32
N HIS A 263 -4.87 -6.98 16.47
CA HIS A 263 -3.95 -5.99 15.92
C HIS A 263 -2.79 -5.76 16.89
N PHE A 264 -1.64 -5.45 16.32
CA PHE A 264 -0.37 -5.25 17.05
C PHE A 264 -0.18 -3.81 17.52
N VAL A 265 -0.76 -2.82 16.82
CA VAL A 265 -0.75 -1.39 17.21
C VAL A 265 -2.14 -0.80 17.04
N ALA A 266 -2.41 0.28 17.75
CA ALA A 266 -3.61 1.07 17.60
C ALA A 266 -3.70 1.70 16.19
N PRO A 267 -4.89 1.94 15.62
CA PRO A 267 -5.01 2.56 14.31
C PRO A 267 -4.81 4.07 14.37
N ASN A 268 -4.35 4.61 13.25
CA ASN A 268 -4.56 6.00 12.90
C ASN A 268 -5.85 6.05 12.08
N ASN A 269 -6.92 6.53 12.67
CA ASN A 269 -8.24 6.56 12.04
C ASN A 269 -8.43 7.82 11.21
N ILE A 270 -8.82 7.64 9.95
CA ILE A 270 -9.32 8.71 9.07
C ILE A 270 -10.85 8.57 9.03
N TYR A 271 -11.55 9.52 9.58
CA TYR A 271 -13.02 9.54 9.61
C TYR A 271 -13.59 10.07 8.30
N ALA A 272 -14.86 9.74 8.03
CA ALA A 272 -15.55 10.17 6.80
C ALA A 272 -15.69 11.71 6.66
N ASP A 273 -15.65 12.43 7.77
CA ASP A 273 -15.66 13.89 7.83
C ASP A 273 -14.25 14.52 7.63
N GLY A 274 -13.24 13.70 7.41
CA GLY A 274 -11.86 14.14 7.24
C GLY A 274 -11.07 14.31 8.54
N LYS A 275 -11.66 14.02 9.71
CA LYS A 275 -10.92 14.05 10.98
C LYS A 275 -9.91 12.90 11.04
N ILE A 276 -8.72 13.20 11.54
CA ILE A 276 -7.70 12.19 11.89
C ILE A 276 -7.62 12.10 13.41
N ILE A 277 -7.58 10.86 13.92
CA ILE A 277 -7.19 10.57 15.30
C ILE A 277 -6.09 9.51 15.27
N LEU A 278 -4.92 9.89 15.75
CA LEU A 278 -3.74 9.01 15.78
C LEU A 278 -3.82 8.07 16.99
N GLN A 279 -3.37 6.83 16.79
CA GLN A 279 -3.32 5.78 17.81
C GLN A 279 -4.63 5.63 18.60
N ASP A 280 -5.73 5.72 17.88
CA ASP A 280 -7.09 5.70 18.41
C ASP A 280 -7.59 4.26 18.68
N ALA A 281 -8.76 4.15 19.28
CA ALA A 281 -9.48 2.88 19.38
C ALA A 281 -9.97 2.41 18.01
N GLU A 282 -10.16 1.10 17.85
CA GLU A 282 -10.82 0.57 16.64
C GLU A 282 -12.25 1.14 16.54
N MET A 283 -12.59 1.69 15.38
CA MET A 283 -13.92 2.23 15.13
C MET A 283 -15.01 1.19 15.36
N LYS A 284 -16.02 1.55 16.13
CA LYS A 284 -17.20 0.71 16.38
C LYS A 284 -18.21 0.89 15.24
N GLY A 285 -19.09 -0.10 15.05
CA GLY A 285 -20.18 -0.03 14.08
C GLY A 285 -19.99 -0.95 12.88
N ARG A 286 -20.88 -0.80 11.88
CA ARG A 286 -20.88 -1.63 10.68
C ARG A 286 -19.62 -1.41 9.85
N GLY A 287 -19.00 -2.50 9.43
CA GLY A 287 -17.92 -2.45 8.46
C GLY A 287 -18.42 -2.02 7.08
N LYS A 288 -17.65 -1.21 6.40
CA LYS A 288 -17.94 -0.68 5.06
C LYS A 288 -16.91 -1.24 4.07
N SER A 289 -17.38 -1.86 2.98
CA SER A 289 -16.52 -2.41 1.94
C SER A 289 -15.97 -1.35 0.98
N LYS A 290 -16.77 -0.32 0.70
CA LYS A 290 -16.39 0.76 -0.23
C LYS A 290 -15.18 1.58 0.24
N THR A 291 -15.00 1.70 1.55
CA THR A 291 -13.88 2.44 2.14
C THR A 291 -12.55 1.68 2.01
N HIS A 292 -12.60 0.38 1.68
CA HIS A 292 -11.40 -0.45 1.52
C HIS A 292 -10.59 -0.16 0.25
N MET A 293 -11.11 0.65 -0.67
CA MET A 293 -10.44 0.91 -1.94
C MET A 293 -9.13 1.68 -1.78
N PRO A 294 -8.03 1.26 -2.47
CA PRO A 294 -6.79 2.03 -2.46
C PRO A 294 -6.97 3.47 -2.90
N SER A 295 -7.87 3.71 -3.88
CA SER A 295 -8.24 5.06 -4.34
C SER A 295 -8.93 5.89 -3.26
N ALA A 296 -9.75 5.27 -2.40
CA ALA A 296 -10.38 5.98 -1.28
C ALA A 296 -9.34 6.40 -0.24
N TYR A 297 -8.41 5.51 0.13
CA TYR A 297 -7.32 5.81 1.05
C TYR A 297 -6.44 6.95 0.55
N ILE A 298 -5.94 6.86 -0.69
CA ILE A 298 -5.02 7.86 -1.21
C ILE A 298 -5.69 9.22 -1.36
N SER A 299 -6.94 9.28 -1.83
CA SER A 299 -7.69 10.53 -1.96
C SER A 299 -7.97 11.16 -0.59
N SER A 300 -8.35 10.35 0.41
CA SER A 300 -8.58 10.84 1.77
C SER A 300 -7.31 11.39 2.39
N ILE A 301 -6.18 10.67 2.28
CA ILE A 301 -4.89 11.14 2.79
C ILE A 301 -4.45 12.42 2.07
N TYR A 302 -4.58 12.48 0.72
CA TYR A 302 -4.23 13.67 -0.05
C TYR A 302 -5.02 14.90 0.37
N ASN A 303 -6.33 14.75 0.61
CA ASN A 303 -7.18 15.84 1.04
C ASN A 303 -6.77 16.42 2.40
N LEU A 304 -6.14 15.61 3.23
CA LEU A 304 -5.68 15.96 4.57
C LEU A 304 -4.24 16.51 4.62
N LEU A 305 -3.53 16.47 3.49
CA LEU A 305 -2.19 17.08 3.43
C LEU A 305 -2.29 18.61 3.59
N PRO A 306 -1.32 19.25 4.27
CA PRO A 306 -1.13 20.68 4.23
C PRO A 306 -0.95 21.17 2.79
N LEU A 307 -1.39 22.40 2.48
CA LEU A 307 -1.31 22.94 1.12
C LEU A 307 0.13 22.96 0.58
N GLU A 308 1.07 23.35 1.41
CA GLU A 308 2.50 23.36 1.07
C GLU A 308 3.09 22.00 0.70
N ILE A 309 2.47 20.91 1.18
CA ILE A 309 2.84 19.55 0.80
C ILE A 309 2.12 19.14 -0.49
N LYS A 310 0.83 19.48 -0.63
CA LYS A 310 0.04 19.15 -1.84
C LYS A 310 0.68 19.66 -3.13
N ASP A 311 1.25 20.85 -3.11
CA ASP A 311 1.89 21.45 -4.28
C ASP A 311 3.20 20.73 -4.66
N ARG A 312 3.76 19.96 -3.74
CA ARG A 312 5.06 19.27 -3.86
C ARG A 312 4.95 17.76 -4.05
N VAL A 313 3.77 17.20 -4.08
CA VAL A 313 3.52 15.77 -4.32
C VAL A 313 2.57 15.57 -5.50
N PRO A 314 2.67 14.46 -6.25
CA PRO A 314 1.74 14.21 -7.35
C PRO A 314 0.29 14.10 -6.83
N ALA A 315 -0.66 14.62 -7.59
CA ALA A 315 -2.08 14.40 -7.30
C ALA A 315 -2.41 12.89 -7.37
N PRO A 316 -3.42 12.43 -6.63
CA PRO A 316 -3.85 11.04 -6.71
C PRO A 316 -4.20 10.65 -8.16
N PRO A 317 -3.66 9.54 -8.69
CA PRO A 317 -4.02 9.10 -10.02
C PRO A 317 -5.51 8.76 -10.10
N SER A 318 -6.14 9.08 -11.24
CA SER A 318 -7.54 8.73 -11.48
C SER A 318 -7.68 7.20 -11.61
N PHE A 319 -8.33 6.58 -10.65
CA PHE A 319 -8.60 5.14 -10.68
C PHE A 319 -9.97 4.90 -11.32
N ARG A 320 -9.99 4.42 -12.56
CA ARG A 320 -11.22 4.02 -13.25
C ARG A 320 -11.46 2.53 -13.01
N GLY A 321 -12.00 2.19 -11.84
CA GLY A 321 -12.48 0.84 -11.53
C GLY A 321 -13.91 0.88 -11.02
N LEU A 322 -14.81 0.08 -11.59
CA LEU A 322 -16.17 -0.10 -11.09
C LEU A 322 -16.14 -0.88 -9.76
N VAL A 323 -16.44 -0.20 -8.67
CA VAL A 323 -16.63 -0.82 -7.35
C VAL A 323 -18.03 -1.44 -7.31
N THR A 324 -18.10 -2.76 -7.31
CA THR A 324 -19.33 -3.45 -6.93
C THR A 324 -19.26 -3.82 -5.47
N GLY A 325 -20.02 -3.12 -4.62
CA GLY A 325 -20.24 -3.56 -3.25
C GLY A 325 -21.12 -4.82 -3.28
N ASP A 326 -20.61 -5.95 -2.77
CA ASP A 326 -21.45 -7.12 -2.49
C ASP A 326 -22.19 -6.88 -1.17
N THR A 327 -23.36 -6.27 -1.26
CA THR A 327 -24.19 -5.90 -0.12
C THR A 327 -24.68 -7.11 0.69
N ALA A 328 -24.78 -8.30 0.08
CA ALA A 328 -25.20 -9.52 0.77
C ALA A 328 -24.07 -10.05 1.67
N LEU A 329 -22.88 -10.14 1.14
CA LEU A 329 -21.69 -10.60 1.86
C LEU A 329 -21.28 -9.60 2.95
N GLU A 330 -21.35 -8.30 2.68
CA GLU A 330 -21.13 -7.24 3.68
C GLU A 330 -22.13 -7.36 4.85
N ARG A 331 -23.40 -7.66 4.58
CA ARG A 331 -24.41 -7.91 5.62
C ARG A 331 -24.08 -9.13 6.46
N GLN A 332 -23.60 -10.22 5.84
CA GLN A 332 -23.20 -11.43 6.55
C GLN A 332 -22.01 -11.17 7.48
N PHE A 333 -20.98 -10.48 7.03
CA PHE A 333 -19.85 -10.07 7.87
C PHE A 333 -20.27 -9.17 9.02
N ASN A 334 -21.16 -8.21 8.77
CA ASN A 334 -21.65 -7.32 9.81
C ASN A 334 -22.47 -8.05 10.91
N LYS A 335 -23.19 -9.12 10.55
CA LYS A 335 -23.86 -9.98 11.54
C LYS A 335 -22.84 -10.72 12.44
N LEU A 336 -21.72 -11.18 11.85
CA LEU A 336 -20.66 -11.83 12.62
C LEU A 336 -19.91 -10.84 13.51
N LEU A 337 -19.68 -9.61 13.04
CA LEU A 337 -19.09 -8.54 13.86
C LEU A 337 -19.96 -8.10 15.04
N GLN A 338 -21.29 -8.23 14.95
CA GLN A 338 -22.17 -7.98 16.08
C GLN A 338 -21.98 -8.98 17.22
N LYS A 339 -21.68 -10.23 16.89
CA LYS A 339 -21.36 -11.29 17.89
C LYS A 339 -20.02 -11.09 18.61
N GLU A 340 -19.15 -10.19 18.13
CA GLU A 340 -17.91 -9.83 18.82
C GLU A 340 -18.11 -8.81 19.96
N LYS A 341 -19.31 -8.24 20.06
CA LYS A 341 -19.62 -7.19 21.09
C LYS A 341 -20.17 -7.79 22.37
N ASP A 342 -20.69 -9.01 22.30
CA ASP A 342 -21.18 -9.80 23.41
C ASP A 342 -20.05 -10.70 23.95
#